data_f9c4b22a2d9ce797128ba95f2c7d8ec3
#
_entry.id   f9c4b22a2d9ce797128ba95f2c7d8ec3
#
_cell.length_a   1.000
_cell.length_b   1.000
_cell.length_c   1.000
_cell.angle_alpha   90.00
_cell.angle_beta   90.00
_cell.angle_gamma   90.00
#
_symmetry.space_group_name_H-M   'P 1'
#
loop_
_entity.id
_entity.type
_entity.pdbx_description
1 polymer ?
#
loop_
_entity_poly.entity_id
_entity_poly.type
_entity_poly.pdbx_seq_one_letter_code
_entity_poly.pdbx_strand_id
1 'polypeptide(L)'
;MNSKKLLYSKTSLIFIMSTMLFACTQKVQKTNENISVFEYDEQVLSTHKPWTAKDFKNDPDNFQFAIIGDRTGGANPEGTFKLAVDQINLLQPEFVINVGDMIEGYPEDRADLNNMWDEADHFLNELEMPFFRTIGNHDVSTPETKEVWIERYGIDYYHFVYRDVLFMVLNSEDGSRPAPPESIKEDLKKYNKLKLEDPEAASKLLEEFMTSEAVIAALGQPVEFPEKQLDWIKKTLAENTDVRWTFFFMHEPCWENPSESFKTIEEMVKDREHTFFGGHLHYYDYDNINGYEYITMGPAGASFHHDGPGNVDHVMWVTMTKDGPQMGNIALKGIFDRKGLDPELFGAYDRKGY
;
A
#
# COMPACT_ATOMS: atom_id res chain seq x y z
N MET A 1 75.79 57.70 19.47
CA MET A 1 76.62 56.55 19.84
C MET A 1 75.97 55.88 21.06
N ASN A 2 75.88 54.60 21.03
CA ASN A 2 75.45 53.61 22.03
C ASN A 2 73.93 53.41 22.17
N SER A 3 73.49 52.44 21.45
CA SER A 3 72.28 51.66 21.59
C SER A 3 72.25 50.84 22.90
N LYS A 4 71.19 50.82 23.64
CA LYS A 4 70.87 49.77 24.61
C LYS A 4 69.63 49.04 24.14
N LYS A 5 69.82 47.80 23.69
CA LYS A 5 68.77 46.84 23.41
C LYS A 5 68.10 46.40 24.74
N LEU A 6 66.80 46.52 24.82
CA LEU A 6 66.02 45.95 25.94
C LEU A 6 65.56 44.55 25.48
N LEU A 7 66.07 43.51 26.15
CA LEU A 7 65.60 42.16 26.03
C LEU A 7 64.34 42.01 26.86
N TYR A 8 63.19 41.83 26.21
CA TYR A 8 61.99 41.35 26.89
C TYR A 8 61.90 39.83 26.76
N SER A 9 61.82 39.20 27.89
CA SER A 9 61.76 37.75 28.10
C SER A 9 60.52 37.15 27.48
N LYS A 10 60.73 36.10 26.65
CA LYS A 10 59.68 35.31 25.97
C LYS A 10 58.94 34.34 26.85
N THR A 11 58.98 34.46 28.16
CA THR A 11 58.41 33.47 29.11
C THR A 11 57.04 33.79 29.68
N SER A 12 56.46 34.96 29.42
CA SER A 12 55.15 35.33 29.97
C SER A 12 53.97 35.08 29.03
N LEU A 13 54.19 34.69 27.78
CA LEU A 13 53.12 34.51 26.80
C LEU A 13 52.58 33.05 26.69
N ILE A 14 53.25 32.10 27.33
CA ILE A 14 52.88 30.68 27.28
C ILE A 14 51.87 30.30 28.38
N PHE A 15 51.78 31.09 29.44
CA PHE A 15 50.92 30.75 30.59
C PHE A 15 49.45 31.24 30.44
N ILE A 16 49.17 32.18 29.51
CA ILE A 16 47.81 32.69 29.28
C ILE A 16 47.07 31.87 28.21
N MET A 17 47.78 31.14 27.35
CA MET A 17 47.17 30.28 26.31
C MET A 17 46.80 28.87 26.80
N SER A 18 47.30 28.45 27.93
CA SER A 18 47.03 27.15 28.51
C SER A 18 45.73 27.10 29.33
N THR A 19 45.22 28.28 29.79
CA THR A 19 44.00 28.33 30.58
C THR A 19 42.75 28.54 29.74
N MET A 20 42.88 28.92 28.44
CA MET A 20 41.71 29.02 27.53
C MET A 20 41.38 27.72 26.79
N LEU A 21 42.27 26.73 26.83
CA LEU A 21 42.04 25.44 26.14
C LEU A 21 41.39 24.36 27.04
N PHE A 22 41.18 24.64 28.33
CA PHE A 22 40.50 23.73 29.24
C PHE A 22 39.04 24.05 29.49
N ALA A 23 38.53 25.13 28.93
CA ALA A 23 37.12 25.56 29.12
C ALA A 23 36.16 25.07 28.00
N CYS A 24 36.64 24.26 27.02
CA CYS A 24 35.84 23.91 25.86
C CYS A 24 35.64 22.39 25.68
N THR A 25 35.77 21.57 26.72
CA THR A 25 35.50 20.14 26.65
C THR A 25 34.72 19.61 27.87
N GLN A 26 33.84 20.39 28.45
CA GLN A 26 32.67 19.83 29.05
C GLN A 26 31.60 19.74 27.95
N LYS A 27 31.67 18.69 27.14
CA LYS A 27 30.49 18.12 26.54
C LYS A 27 29.58 17.81 27.72
N VAL A 28 28.54 18.61 27.89
CA VAL A 28 27.39 18.25 28.68
C VAL A 28 26.95 16.89 28.12
N GLN A 29 27.31 15.80 28.83
CA GLN A 29 26.53 14.60 28.77
C GLN A 29 25.14 15.06 29.21
N LYS A 30 24.26 15.34 28.22
CA LYS A 30 22.82 15.26 28.45
C LYS A 30 22.61 13.81 28.87
N THR A 31 22.58 13.57 30.17
CA THR A 31 21.86 12.44 30.73
C THR A 31 20.51 12.45 29.99
N ASN A 32 20.14 11.34 29.40
CA ASN A 32 18.76 11.06 28.99
C ASN A 32 17.91 11.04 30.25
N GLU A 33 17.68 12.19 30.86
CA GLU A 33 16.51 12.38 31.71
C GLU A 33 15.34 12.22 30.75
N ASN A 34 14.49 11.23 31.03
CA ASN A 34 13.20 11.07 30.39
C ASN A 34 12.45 12.38 30.51
N ILE A 35 12.62 13.28 29.52
CA ILE A 35 11.81 14.49 29.43
C ILE A 35 10.41 13.96 29.18
N SER A 36 9.55 14.07 30.19
CA SER A 36 8.14 13.76 30.02
C SER A 36 7.61 14.63 28.89
N VAL A 37 7.15 14.01 27.80
CA VAL A 37 6.49 14.71 26.69
C VAL A 37 5.09 15.19 27.06
N PHE A 38 4.61 14.81 28.25
CA PHE A 38 3.32 15.18 28.79
C PHE A 38 3.54 16.09 30.01
N GLU A 39 3.19 17.33 29.83
CA GLU A 39 3.21 18.36 30.88
C GLU A 39 1.77 18.83 31.16
N TYR A 40 1.48 19.10 32.40
CA TYR A 40 0.19 19.63 32.81
C TYR A 40 0.38 20.61 33.99
N ASP A 41 -0.63 21.45 34.24
CA ASP A 41 -0.61 22.40 35.36
C ASP A 41 -0.61 21.65 36.69
N GLU A 42 0.53 21.65 37.39
CA GLU A 42 0.70 21.00 38.68
C GLU A 42 -0.13 21.65 39.79
N GLN A 43 -0.64 22.85 39.60
CA GLN A 43 -1.56 23.51 40.54
C GLN A 43 -2.94 22.84 40.59
N VAL A 44 -3.22 21.89 39.70
CA VAL A 44 -4.42 21.06 39.79
C VAL A 44 -4.32 20.15 41.02
N LEU A 45 -4.86 20.60 42.13
CA LEU A 45 -4.76 19.92 43.44
C LEU A 45 -5.68 18.69 43.58
N SER A 46 -6.53 18.40 42.59
CA SER A 46 -7.41 17.22 42.63
C SER A 46 -6.61 15.91 42.56
N THR A 47 -6.95 14.97 43.42
CA THR A 47 -6.41 13.60 43.36
C THR A 47 -6.92 12.83 42.15
N HIS A 48 -8.09 13.21 41.63
CA HIS A 48 -8.67 12.65 40.42
C HIS A 48 -8.33 13.53 39.24
N LYS A 49 -7.95 12.93 38.13
CA LYS A 49 -7.58 13.62 36.88
C LYS A 49 -8.57 13.24 35.79
N PRO A 50 -8.88 14.16 34.85
CA PRO A 50 -9.78 13.87 33.73
C PRO A 50 -9.10 13.10 32.58
N TRP A 51 -8.00 12.43 32.85
CA TRP A 51 -7.29 11.55 31.93
C TRP A 51 -6.97 10.22 32.59
N THR A 52 -6.90 9.14 31.78
CA THR A 52 -6.82 7.76 32.24
C THR A 52 -5.40 7.30 32.55
N ALA A 53 -4.41 7.86 31.84
CA ALA A 53 -3.00 7.49 31.98
C ALA A 53 -2.09 8.69 31.65
N LYS A 54 -0.81 8.58 32.04
CA LYS A 54 0.25 9.51 31.64
C LYS A 54 1.17 8.91 30.57
N ASP A 55 1.02 7.63 30.31
CA ASP A 55 1.79 6.92 29.30
C ASP A 55 1.06 7.02 27.94
N PHE A 56 1.73 7.63 26.98
CA PHE A 56 1.21 7.79 25.64
C PHE A 56 1.70 6.63 24.75
N LYS A 57 0.84 6.17 23.85
CA LYS A 57 1.18 5.17 22.85
C LYS A 57 1.95 5.82 21.69
N ASN A 58 3.23 6.03 21.86
CA ASN A 58 4.10 6.77 20.93
C ASN A 58 5.43 6.03 20.65
N ASP A 59 5.36 4.73 20.41
CA ASP A 59 6.56 3.95 20.05
C ASP A 59 7.14 4.48 18.73
N PRO A 60 8.41 4.96 18.71
CA PRO A 60 9.04 5.51 17.50
C PRO A 60 9.31 4.46 16.40
N ASP A 61 9.25 3.16 16.77
CA ASP A 61 9.43 2.07 15.81
C ASP A 61 8.12 1.70 15.09
N ASN A 62 7.00 2.28 15.51
CA ASN A 62 5.74 2.16 14.80
C ASN A 62 5.76 3.05 13.55
N PHE A 63 5.11 2.55 12.49
CA PHE A 63 4.87 3.33 11.27
C PHE A 63 3.51 2.97 10.67
N GLN A 64 3.02 3.82 9.78
CA GLN A 64 1.72 3.63 9.14
C GLN A 64 1.86 3.62 7.63
N PHE A 65 1.12 2.72 6.99
CA PHE A 65 0.94 2.72 5.54
C PHE A 65 -0.50 2.41 5.19
N ALA A 66 -0.90 2.76 3.97
CA ALA A 66 -2.22 2.48 3.46
C ALA A 66 -2.16 1.47 2.31
N ILE A 67 -3.21 0.63 2.21
CA ILE A 67 -3.39 -0.28 1.08
C ILE A 67 -4.65 0.16 0.35
N ILE A 68 -4.58 0.24 -0.97
CA ILE A 68 -5.70 0.57 -1.85
C ILE A 68 -5.99 -0.59 -2.79
N GLY A 69 -7.27 -0.91 -2.96
CA GLY A 69 -7.75 -1.97 -3.84
C GLY A 69 -7.86 -1.55 -5.30
N ASP A 70 -8.52 -2.39 -6.06
CA ASP A 70 -8.71 -2.30 -7.51
C ASP A 70 -9.42 -1.00 -7.90
N ARG A 71 -8.84 -0.25 -8.83
CA ARG A 71 -9.45 0.95 -9.42
C ARG A 71 -10.38 0.59 -10.57
N THR A 72 -10.03 -0.42 -11.36
CA THR A 72 -10.67 -0.80 -12.60
C THR A 72 -11.10 -2.26 -12.60
N GLY A 73 -11.76 -2.68 -13.64
CA GLY A 73 -12.38 -4.01 -13.72
C GLY A 73 -13.90 -3.91 -13.61
N GLY A 74 -14.53 -3.33 -14.62
CA GLY A 74 -15.97 -3.14 -14.68
C GLY A 74 -16.42 -1.69 -14.53
N ALA A 75 -17.41 -1.39 -13.69
CA ALA A 75 -17.86 -0.03 -13.49
C ALA A 75 -16.86 0.71 -12.60
N ASN A 76 -16.28 1.77 -13.11
CA ASN A 76 -15.48 2.69 -12.31
C ASN A 76 -16.30 3.96 -12.05
N PRO A 77 -17.02 4.07 -10.90
CA PRO A 77 -17.81 5.24 -10.60
C PRO A 77 -16.93 6.48 -10.59
N GLU A 78 -17.37 7.50 -11.32
CA GLU A 78 -16.64 8.76 -11.41
C GLU A 78 -16.37 9.32 -10.00
N GLY A 79 -15.11 9.63 -9.75
CA GLY A 79 -14.67 10.22 -8.50
C GLY A 79 -14.38 9.27 -7.35
N THR A 80 -14.73 7.98 -7.41
CA THR A 80 -14.48 7.04 -6.29
C THR A 80 -12.99 6.89 -6.00
N PHE A 81 -12.17 6.65 -7.01
CA PHE A 81 -10.72 6.53 -6.83
C PHE A 81 -10.09 7.87 -6.39
N LYS A 82 -10.56 8.98 -6.97
CA LYS A 82 -10.12 10.33 -6.55
C LYS A 82 -10.42 10.57 -5.08
N LEU A 83 -11.61 10.17 -4.62
CA LEU A 83 -11.98 10.27 -3.21
C LEU A 83 -11.05 9.45 -2.31
N ALA A 84 -10.66 8.24 -2.73
CA ALA A 84 -9.70 7.44 -2.00
C ALA A 84 -8.34 8.14 -1.86
N VAL A 85 -7.83 8.73 -2.95
CA VAL A 85 -6.59 9.52 -2.95
C VAL A 85 -6.69 10.72 -1.98
N ASP A 86 -7.79 11.48 -2.04
CA ASP A 86 -8.01 12.62 -1.16
C ASP A 86 -8.05 12.21 0.32
N GLN A 87 -8.73 11.11 0.63
CA GLN A 87 -8.81 10.60 2.00
C GLN A 87 -7.48 10.06 2.52
N ILE A 88 -6.70 9.39 1.68
CA ILE A 88 -5.34 8.96 2.02
C ILE A 88 -4.47 10.18 2.35
N ASN A 89 -4.58 11.27 1.57
CA ASN A 89 -3.86 12.51 1.88
C ASN A 89 -4.30 13.14 3.21
N LEU A 90 -5.55 12.98 3.64
CA LEU A 90 -5.98 13.41 4.98
C LEU A 90 -5.39 12.53 6.09
N LEU A 91 -5.18 11.24 5.84
CA LEU A 91 -4.65 10.28 6.81
C LEU A 91 -3.14 10.35 6.96
N GLN A 92 -2.39 10.85 5.96
CA GLN A 92 -0.94 11.03 5.96
C GLN A 92 -0.16 9.74 6.34
N PRO A 93 -0.35 8.61 5.64
CA PRO A 93 0.52 7.44 5.81
C PRO A 93 1.95 7.73 5.35
N GLU A 94 2.92 6.91 5.75
CA GLU A 94 4.30 7.07 5.30
C GLU A 94 4.47 6.65 3.83
N PHE A 95 3.62 5.74 3.35
CA PHE A 95 3.49 5.34 1.93
C PHE A 95 2.16 4.64 1.67
N VAL A 96 1.86 4.44 0.40
CA VAL A 96 0.69 3.70 -0.08
C VAL A 96 1.16 2.56 -0.96
N ILE A 97 0.48 1.42 -0.92
CA ILE A 97 0.69 0.29 -1.83
C ILE A 97 -0.67 -0.20 -2.35
N ASN A 98 -0.74 -0.65 -3.60
CA ASN A 98 -1.96 -1.23 -4.16
C ASN A 98 -1.85 -2.76 -4.30
N VAL A 99 -2.96 -3.37 -4.73
CA VAL A 99 -3.04 -4.81 -5.03
C VAL A 99 -3.31 -5.10 -6.52
N GLY A 100 -3.04 -4.14 -7.42
CA GLY A 100 -3.20 -4.32 -8.87
C GLY A 100 -4.41 -3.60 -9.45
N ASP A 101 -4.64 -3.80 -10.75
CA ASP A 101 -5.78 -3.34 -11.55
C ASP A 101 -6.02 -1.83 -11.51
N MET A 102 -5.01 -1.09 -11.97
CA MET A 102 -5.06 0.37 -12.04
C MET A 102 -5.66 0.91 -13.33
N ILE A 103 -5.61 0.13 -14.42
CA ILE A 103 -6.19 0.48 -15.72
C ILE A 103 -7.16 -0.61 -16.19
N GLU A 104 -8.06 -0.27 -17.12
CA GLU A 104 -8.97 -1.27 -17.71
C GLU A 104 -8.21 -2.31 -18.58
N GLY A 105 -7.08 -1.94 -19.16
CA GLY A 105 -6.31 -2.84 -20.02
C GLY A 105 -7.05 -3.28 -21.29
N TYR A 106 -6.66 -4.43 -21.83
CA TYR A 106 -7.20 -5.10 -23.03
C TYR A 106 -7.05 -4.42 -24.39
N PRO A 107 -7.00 -3.08 -24.58
CA PRO A 107 -6.61 -2.54 -25.87
C PRO A 107 -5.23 -3.04 -26.30
N GLU A 108 -5.09 -3.30 -27.59
CA GLU A 108 -3.78 -3.58 -28.20
C GLU A 108 -3.14 -2.30 -28.77
N ASP A 109 -3.88 -1.18 -28.78
CA ASP A 109 -3.36 0.11 -29.19
C ASP A 109 -2.55 0.76 -28.08
N ARG A 110 -1.29 1.00 -28.35
CA ARG A 110 -0.32 1.55 -27.41
C ARG A 110 -0.65 2.98 -26.96
N ALA A 111 -1.29 3.77 -27.82
CA ALA A 111 -1.69 5.14 -27.46
C ALA A 111 -2.85 5.09 -26.45
N ASP A 112 -3.82 4.20 -26.63
CA ASP A 112 -4.93 4.00 -25.69
C ASP A 112 -4.41 3.50 -24.34
N LEU A 113 -3.49 2.54 -24.32
CA LEU A 113 -2.85 2.04 -23.10
C LEU A 113 -2.10 3.14 -22.36
N ASN A 114 -1.33 3.97 -23.09
CA ASN A 114 -0.62 5.08 -22.46
C ASN A 114 -1.59 6.13 -21.92
N ASN A 115 -2.70 6.42 -22.60
CA ASN A 115 -3.73 7.34 -22.10
C ASN A 115 -4.37 6.83 -20.81
N MET A 116 -4.66 5.51 -20.71
CA MET A 116 -5.17 4.90 -19.48
C MET A 116 -4.18 5.04 -18.30
N TRP A 117 -2.90 4.78 -18.56
CA TRP A 117 -1.87 4.97 -17.55
C TRP A 117 -1.65 6.42 -17.17
N ASP A 118 -1.70 7.35 -18.13
CA ASP A 118 -1.58 8.79 -17.87
C ASP A 118 -2.73 9.28 -16.98
N GLU A 119 -3.93 8.76 -17.17
CA GLU A 119 -5.08 9.02 -16.30
C GLU A 119 -4.86 8.45 -14.89
N ALA A 120 -4.46 7.18 -14.78
CA ALA A 120 -4.19 6.57 -13.47
C ALA A 120 -3.06 7.31 -12.74
N ASP A 121 -1.96 7.60 -13.43
CA ASP A 121 -0.82 8.33 -12.88
C ASP A 121 -1.19 9.77 -12.49
N HIS A 122 -2.15 10.40 -13.18
CA HIS A 122 -2.64 11.72 -12.80
C HIS A 122 -3.20 11.70 -11.36
N PHE A 123 -4.06 10.74 -11.02
CA PHE A 123 -4.59 10.60 -9.66
C PHE A 123 -3.50 10.20 -8.64
N LEU A 124 -2.63 9.26 -9.01
CA LEU A 124 -1.58 8.79 -8.12
C LEU A 124 -0.53 9.87 -7.81
N ASN A 125 -0.29 10.80 -8.74
CA ASN A 125 0.61 11.93 -8.54
C ASN A 125 0.02 13.00 -7.59
N GLU A 126 -1.25 12.92 -7.23
CA GLU A 126 -1.86 13.76 -6.19
C GLU A 126 -1.60 13.24 -4.77
N LEU A 127 -1.08 12.01 -4.62
CA LEU A 127 -0.63 11.49 -3.33
C LEU A 127 0.58 12.29 -2.82
N GLU A 128 0.55 12.65 -1.54
CA GLU A 128 1.62 13.41 -0.88
C GLU A 128 2.77 12.52 -0.37
N MET A 129 2.66 11.21 -0.56
CA MET A 129 3.61 10.19 -0.10
C MET A 129 3.94 9.19 -1.22
N PRO A 130 5.03 8.38 -1.09
CA PRO A 130 5.37 7.35 -2.07
C PRO A 130 4.26 6.34 -2.32
N PHE A 131 4.11 5.93 -3.57
CA PHE A 131 3.19 4.89 -4.00
C PHE A 131 3.94 3.70 -4.61
N PHE A 132 3.64 2.50 -4.12
CA PHE A 132 4.21 1.24 -4.59
C PHE A 132 3.19 0.47 -5.41
N ARG A 133 3.57 0.03 -6.61
CA ARG A 133 2.67 -0.62 -7.57
C ARG A 133 2.75 -2.12 -7.50
N THR A 134 1.60 -2.78 -7.41
CA THR A 134 1.41 -4.21 -7.70
C THR A 134 0.73 -4.33 -9.05
N ILE A 135 1.07 -5.34 -9.81
CA ILE A 135 0.51 -5.59 -11.14
C ILE A 135 -0.73 -6.45 -11.02
N GLY A 136 -1.78 -6.16 -11.79
CA GLY A 136 -3.00 -6.95 -11.90
C GLY A 136 -3.28 -7.45 -13.32
N ASN A 137 -4.28 -8.28 -13.49
CA ASN A 137 -4.58 -8.90 -14.78
C ASN A 137 -5.06 -7.90 -15.83
N HIS A 138 -5.70 -6.80 -15.42
CA HIS A 138 -6.03 -5.71 -16.32
C HIS A 138 -4.80 -4.92 -16.76
N ASP A 139 -3.82 -4.76 -15.87
CA ASP A 139 -2.60 -4.01 -16.14
C ASP A 139 -1.69 -4.68 -17.19
N VAL A 140 -1.74 -6.03 -17.29
CA VAL A 140 -0.90 -6.84 -18.18
C VAL A 140 -1.69 -7.91 -18.95
N SER A 141 -2.90 -7.60 -19.31
CA SER A 141 -3.85 -8.48 -20.02
C SER A 141 -3.36 -9.02 -21.37
N THR A 142 -2.41 -8.35 -22.00
CA THR A 142 -1.83 -8.72 -23.31
C THR A 142 -0.31 -8.54 -23.29
N PRO A 143 0.43 -9.14 -24.24
CA PRO A 143 1.86 -8.86 -24.38
C PRO A 143 2.16 -7.36 -24.51
N GLU A 144 1.32 -6.61 -25.22
CA GLU A 144 1.50 -5.17 -25.43
C GLU A 144 1.33 -4.38 -24.12
N THR A 145 0.33 -4.74 -23.29
CA THR A 145 0.14 -4.12 -21.97
C THR A 145 1.34 -4.39 -21.05
N LYS A 146 1.89 -5.61 -21.11
CA LYS A 146 3.10 -5.97 -20.35
C LYS A 146 4.32 -5.16 -20.81
N GLU A 147 4.51 -4.95 -22.12
CA GLU A 147 5.58 -4.09 -22.64
C GLU A 147 5.44 -2.65 -22.17
N VAL A 148 4.22 -2.09 -22.23
CA VAL A 148 3.94 -0.73 -21.75
C VAL A 148 4.22 -0.61 -20.24
N TRP A 149 3.83 -1.60 -19.43
CA TRP A 149 4.19 -1.63 -18.02
C TRP A 149 5.70 -1.56 -17.80
N ILE A 150 6.46 -2.44 -18.48
CA ILE A 150 7.92 -2.49 -18.33
C ILE A 150 8.58 -1.18 -18.75
N GLU A 151 8.11 -0.55 -19.81
CA GLU A 151 8.62 0.75 -20.28
C GLU A 151 8.35 1.88 -19.28
N ARG A 152 7.17 1.87 -18.62
CA ARG A 152 6.76 2.93 -17.68
C ARG A 152 7.31 2.74 -16.27
N TYR A 153 7.30 1.51 -15.77
CA TYR A 153 7.56 1.21 -14.36
C TYR A 153 8.72 0.23 -14.12
N GLY A 154 9.21 -0.43 -15.16
CA GLY A 154 10.38 -1.32 -15.11
C GLY A 154 10.01 -2.73 -14.68
N ILE A 155 10.30 -3.09 -13.44
CA ILE A 155 10.11 -4.46 -12.93
C ILE A 155 8.66 -4.74 -12.55
N ASP A 156 8.27 -6.00 -12.66
CA ASP A 156 6.91 -6.50 -12.44
C ASP A 156 6.73 -7.28 -11.12
N TYR A 157 7.83 -7.63 -10.45
CA TYR A 157 7.87 -8.09 -9.06
C TYR A 157 9.15 -7.60 -8.38
N TYR A 158 9.06 -7.24 -7.09
CA TYR A 158 10.18 -6.64 -6.36
C TYR A 158 9.96 -6.73 -4.85
N HIS A 159 10.95 -6.32 -4.08
CA HIS A 159 10.83 -6.17 -2.64
C HIS A 159 11.53 -4.90 -2.15
N PHE A 160 11.16 -4.49 -0.97
CA PHE A 160 11.88 -3.48 -0.20
C PHE A 160 11.76 -3.78 1.29
N VAL A 161 12.67 -3.25 2.07
CA VAL A 161 12.63 -3.33 3.53
C VAL A 161 12.44 -1.93 4.08
N TYR A 162 11.48 -1.77 4.96
CA TYR A 162 11.24 -0.52 5.66
C TYR A 162 11.07 -0.80 7.15
N ARG A 163 11.91 -0.20 8.01
CA ARG A 163 11.91 -0.36 9.47
C ARG A 163 11.79 -1.82 9.93
N ASP A 164 12.70 -2.65 9.46
CA ASP A 164 12.76 -4.09 9.75
C ASP A 164 11.50 -4.89 9.37
N VAL A 165 10.75 -4.40 8.39
CA VAL A 165 9.61 -5.10 7.78
C VAL A 165 9.90 -5.30 6.30
N LEU A 166 9.77 -6.53 5.81
CA LEU A 166 9.95 -6.90 4.42
C LEU A 166 8.60 -6.77 3.69
N PHE A 167 8.61 -6.07 2.58
CA PHE A 167 7.49 -5.96 1.65
C PHE A 167 7.86 -6.66 0.35
N MET A 168 7.11 -7.67 -0.01
CA MET A 168 7.30 -8.44 -1.24
C MET A 168 6.10 -8.24 -2.16
N VAL A 169 6.34 -7.66 -3.32
CA VAL A 169 5.35 -7.52 -4.38
C VAL A 169 5.57 -8.64 -5.39
N LEU A 170 4.58 -9.51 -5.53
CA LEU A 170 4.61 -10.65 -6.43
C LEU A 170 3.77 -10.36 -7.67
N ASN A 171 4.15 -10.96 -8.79
CA ASN A 171 3.36 -10.92 -10.01
C ASN A 171 2.57 -12.23 -10.14
N SER A 172 1.28 -12.22 -9.82
CA SER A 172 0.37 -13.35 -10.02
C SER A 172 0.03 -13.61 -11.49
N GLU A 173 0.35 -12.64 -12.37
CA GLU A 173 0.05 -12.69 -13.81
C GLU A 173 1.23 -13.23 -14.66
N ASP A 174 2.36 -13.56 -14.03
CA ASP A 174 3.58 -14.02 -14.73
C ASP A 174 3.53 -15.50 -15.16
N GLY A 175 2.57 -16.26 -14.64
CA GLY A 175 2.36 -17.66 -15.00
C GLY A 175 1.82 -17.85 -16.42
N SER A 176 2.12 -18.99 -17.02
CA SER A 176 1.55 -19.35 -18.32
C SER A 176 0.09 -19.76 -18.14
N ARG A 177 -0.83 -18.83 -18.36
CA ARG A 177 -2.24 -19.18 -18.56
C ARG A 177 -2.53 -19.40 -20.03
N PRO A 178 -3.47 -20.30 -20.37
CA PRO A 178 -3.98 -20.36 -21.73
C PRO A 178 -4.50 -18.97 -22.11
N ALA A 179 -4.10 -18.47 -23.30
CA ALA A 179 -4.69 -17.25 -23.80
C ALA A 179 -6.23 -17.40 -23.84
N PRO A 180 -6.99 -16.37 -23.41
CA PRO A 180 -8.44 -16.46 -23.49
C PRO A 180 -8.87 -16.71 -24.93
N PRO A 181 -9.90 -17.56 -25.18
CA PRO A 181 -10.45 -17.78 -26.49
C PRO A 181 -10.76 -16.46 -27.21
N GLU A 182 -10.64 -16.42 -28.53
CA GLU A 182 -10.88 -15.17 -29.30
C GLU A 182 -12.29 -14.61 -29.06
N SER A 183 -13.29 -15.49 -28.88
CA SER A 183 -14.66 -15.07 -28.51
C SER A 183 -14.71 -14.24 -27.23
N ILE A 184 -13.92 -14.58 -26.23
CA ILE A 184 -13.83 -13.82 -24.98
C ILE A 184 -13.25 -12.43 -25.20
N LYS A 185 -12.23 -12.30 -26.03
CA LYS A 185 -11.65 -11.00 -26.37
C LYS A 185 -12.63 -10.12 -27.16
N GLU A 186 -13.40 -10.72 -28.07
CA GLU A 186 -14.44 -10.02 -28.82
C GLU A 186 -15.57 -9.54 -27.90
N ASP A 187 -16.01 -10.37 -26.95
CA ASP A 187 -17.05 -10.01 -25.98
C ASP A 187 -16.58 -8.89 -25.04
N LEU A 188 -15.33 -8.92 -24.59
CA LEU A 188 -14.73 -7.82 -23.80
C LEU A 188 -14.63 -6.52 -24.59
N LYS A 189 -14.21 -6.56 -25.85
CA LYS A 189 -14.20 -5.37 -26.74
C LYS A 189 -15.61 -4.80 -26.90
N LYS A 190 -16.61 -5.66 -27.09
CA LYS A 190 -18.01 -5.27 -27.21
C LYS A 190 -18.56 -4.68 -25.90
N TYR A 191 -18.25 -5.30 -24.77
CA TYR A 191 -18.60 -4.80 -23.44
C TYR A 191 -18.04 -3.40 -23.20
N ASN A 192 -16.75 -3.19 -23.43
CA ASN A 192 -16.11 -1.88 -23.24
C ASN A 192 -16.73 -0.78 -24.09
N LYS A 193 -17.19 -1.11 -25.29
CA LYS A 193 -17.92 -0.17 -26.13
C LYS A 193 -19.33 0.11 -25.61
N LEU A 194 -20.08 -0.93 -25.26
CA LEU A 194 -21.46 -0.81 -24.77
C LEU A 194 -21.52 -0.09 -23.43
N LYS A 195 -20.53 -0.26 -22.56
CA LYS A 195 -20.42 0.40 -21.26
C LYS A 195 -20.61 1.93 -21.33
N LEU A 196 -20.16 2.56 -22.42
CA LEU A 196 -20.30 3.98 -22.64
C LEU A 196 -21.57 4.35 -23.44
N GLU A 197 -22.04 3.46 -24.34
CA GLU A 197 -23.14 3.74 -25.25
C GLU A 197 -24.50 3.27 -24.71
N ASP A 198 -24.54 2.11 -24.02
CA ASP A 198 -25.74 1.47 -23.48
C ASP A 198 -25.37 0.63 -22.25
N PRO A 199 -25.32 1.25 -21.05
CA PRO A 199 -24.93 0.57 -19.81
C PRO A 199 -25.80 -0.65 -19.45
N GLU A 200 -27.10 -0.65 -19.81
CA GLU A 200 -28.00 -1.79 -19.55
C GLU A 200 -27.63 -2.99 -20.42
N ALA A 201 -27.38 -2.76 -21.71
CA ALA A 201 -26.90 -3.80 -22.61
C ALA A 201 -25.49 -4.30 -22.21
N ALA A 202 -24.63 -3.42 -21.72
CA ALA A 202 -23.31 -3.80 -21.20
C ALA A 202 -23.44 -4.72 -19.98
N SER A 203 -24.29 -4.37 -19.02
CA SER A 203 -24.50 -5.19 -17.81
C SER A 203 -25.02 -6.58 -18.16
N LYS A 204 -25.94 -6.69 -19.11
CA LYS A 204 -26.45 -7.98 -19.57
C LYS A 204 -25.38 -8.82 -20.28
N LEU A 205 -24.57 -8.18 -21.14
CA LEU A 205 -23.45 -8.87 -21.80
C LEU A 205 -22.42 -9.36 -20.80
N LEU A 206 -22.13 -8.57 -19.75
CA LEU A 206 -21.23 -8.97 -18.68
C LEU A 206 -21.75 -10.19 -17.92
N GLU A 207 -23.05 -10.24 -17.58
CA GLU A 207 -23.68 -11.37 -16.92
C GLU A 207 -23.59 -12.65 -17.80
N GLU A 208 -23.93 -12.53 -19.09
CA GLU A 208 -23.81 -13.63 -20.04
C GLU A 208 -22.34 -14.11 -20.17
N PHE A 209 -21.39 -13.19 -20.19
CA PHE A 209 -19.96 -13.45 -20.28
C PHE A 209 -19.44 -14.17 -19.02
N MET A 210 -19.72 -13.63 -17.81
CA MET A 210 -19.26 -14.20 -16.54
C MET A 210 -19.84 -15.58 -16.26
N THR A 211 -21.00 -15.91 -16.82
CA THR A 211 -21.64 -17.22 -16.69
C THR A 211 -21.26 -18.22 -17.79
N SER A 212 -20.45 -17.83 -18.77
CA SER A 212 -20.01 -18.73 -19.83
C SER A 212 -19.04 -19.80 -19.33
N GLU A 213 -19.18 -21.04 -19.84
CA GLU A 213 -18.29 -22.15 -19.47
C GLU A 213 -16.79 -21.83 -19.70
N ALA A 214 -16.50 -21.07 -20.76
CA ALA A 214 -15.14 -20.69 -21.11
C ALA A 214 -14.51 -19.72 -20.09
N VAL A 215 -15.28 -18.75 -19.61
CA VAL A 215 -14.84 -17.80 -18.59
C VAL A 215 -14.72 -18.50 -17.23
N ILE A 216 -15.71 -19.28 -16.83
CA ILE A 216 -15.66 -20.07 -15.58
C ILE A 216 -14.44 -20.99 -15.58
N ALA A 217 -14.13 -21.67 -16.70
CA ALA A 217 -12.96 -22.50 -16.82
C ALA A 217 -11.64 -21.72 -16.77
N ALA A 218 -11.60 -20.51 -17.34
CA ALA A 218 -10.42 -19.65 -17.30
C ALA A 218 -10.17 -19.06 -15.90
N LEU A 219 -11.21 -18.55 -15.24
CA LEU A 219 -11.14 -18.01 -13.87
C LEU A 219 -10.88 -19.11 -12.83
N GLY A 220 -11.29 -20.35 -13.09
CA GLY A 220 -11.06 -21.50 -12.19
C GLY A 220 -9.65 -22.09 -12.26
N GLN A 221 -8.75 -21.56 -13.10
CA GLN A 221 -7.36 -22.02 -13.14
C GLN A 221 -6.55 -21.42 -11.99
N PRO A 222 -5.84 -22.25 -11.19
CA PRO A 222 -4.98 -21.72 -10.15
C PRO A 222 -3.82 -20.88 -10.74
N VAL A 223 -3.39 -19.89 -10.00
CA VAL A 223 -2.22 -19.08 -10.35
C VAL A 223 -0.95 -19.89 -10.20
N GLU A 224 -0.15 -19.99 -11.26
CA GLU A 224 1.16 -20.61 -11.24
C GLU A 224 2.27 -19.58 -11.26
N PHE A 225 3.19 -19.67 -10.31
CA PHE A 225 4.38 -18.82 -10.27
C PHE A 225 5.54 -19.49 -11.01
N PRO A 226 6.17 -18.80 -11.99
CA PRO A 226 7.32 -19.36 -12.71
C PRO A 226 8.50 -19.64 -11.77
N GLU A 227 9.30 -20.66 -12.10
CA GLU A 227 10.49 -21.05 -11.31
C GLU A 227 11.42 -19.85 -11.03
N LYS A 228 11.60 -18.97 -12.01
CA LYS A 228 12.40 -17.74 -11.85
C LYS A 228 11.90 -16.86 -10.71
N GLN A 229 10.57 -16.68 -10.58
CA GLN A 229 10.00 -15.89 -9.50
C GLN A 229 10.09 -16.62 -8.16
N LEU A 230 9.86 -17.95 -8.14
CA LEU A 230 10.04 -18.78 -6.95
C LEU A 230 11.49 -18.75 -6.43
N ASP A 231 12.46 -18.85 -7.30
CA ASP A 231 13.89 -18.73 -6.93
C ASP A 231 14.21 -17.34 -6.36
N TRP A 232 13.64 -16.30 -6.95
CA TRP A 232 13.81 -14.94 -6.43
C TRP A 232 13.15 -14.79 -5.04
N ILE A 233 11.93 -15.30 -4.84
CA ILE A 233 11.24 -15.30 -3.54
C ILE A 233 12.13 -16.00 -2.50
N LYS A 234 12.57 -17.22 -2.79
CA LYS A 234 13.43 -18.00 -1.91
C LYS A 234 14.71 -17.27 -1.53
N LYS A 235 15.38 -16.66 -2.52
CA LYS A 235 16.59 -15.87 -2.30
C LYS A 235 16.31 -14.65 -1.42
N THR A 236 15.26 -13.89 -1.73
CA THR A 236 14.87 -12.71 -0.96
C THR A 236 14.59 -13.04 0.50
N LEU A 237 13.83 -14.11 0.75
CA LEU A 237 13.54 -14.57 2.10
C LEU A 237 14.80 -15.00 2.87
N ALA A 238 15.74 -15.66 2.20
CA ALA A 238 17.00 -16.08 2.80
C ALA A 238 17.94 -14.90 3.12
N GLU A 239 17.88 -13.82 2.34
CA GLU A 239 18.67 -12.61 2.55
C GLU A 239 18.05 -11.66 3.61
N ASN A 240 16.79 -11.87 3.99
CA ASN A 240 16.03 -11.03 4.94
C ASN A 240 15.47 -11.85 6.11
N THR A 241 16.35 -12.49 6.87
CA THR A 241 15.95 -13.34 8.01
C THR A 241 15.64 -12.57 9.29
N ASP A 242 16.17 -11.36 9.43
CA ASP A 242 16.12 -10.59 10.69
C ASP A 242 14.94 -9.59 10.72
N VAL A 243 14.06 -9.64 9.71
CA VAL A 243 12.86 -8.78 9.69
C VAL A 243 11.81 -9.28 10.67
N ARG A 244 11.10 -8.36 11.31
CA ARG A 244 10.05 -8.67 12.31
C ARG A 244 8.71 -9.06 11.68
N TRP A 245 8.49 -8.78 10.38
CA TRP A 245 7.28 -9.12 9.63
C TRP A 245 7.57 -9.18 8.14
N THR A 246 6.79 -9.96 7.40
CA THR A 246 6.82 -9.99 5.93
C THR A 246 5.42 -9.81 5.38
N PHE A 247 5.21 -8.78 4.59
CA PHE A 247 3.99 -8.58 3.83
C PHE A 247 4.17 -9.03 2.39
N PHE A 248 3.20 -9.77 1.88
CA PHE A 248 3.12 -10.15 0.47
C PHE A 248 1.95 -9.44 -0.19
N PHE A 249 2.20 -8.83 -1.32
CA PHE A 249 1.20 -8.17 -2.15
C PHE A 249 1.19 -8.85 -3.50
N MET A 250 0.03 -9.26 -3.94
CA MET A 250 -0.23 -9.84 -5.26
C MET A 250 -1.62 -9.42 -5.70
N HIS A 251 -1.95 -9.61 -6.96
CA HIS A 251 -3.29 -9.23 -7.41
C HIS A 251 -4.29 -10.34 -7.11
N GLU A 252 -4.07 -11.55 -7.61
CA GLU A 252 -4.99 -12.64 -7.38
C GLU A 252 -4.80 -13.29 -6.01
N PRO A 253 -5.89 -13.51 -5.24
CA PRO A 253 -5.85 -14.18 -3.93
C PRO A 253 -5.60 -15.68 -4.10
N CYS A 254 -4.33 -16.05 -4.31
CA CYS A 254 -3.91 -17.41 -4.66
C CYS A 254 -4.28 -18.45 -3.62
N TRP A 255 -4.60 -18.07 -2.39
CA TRP A 255 -5.05 -18.98 -1.33
C TRP A 255 -6.47 -19.50 -1.53
N GLU A 256 -7.32 -18.83 -2.31
CA GLU A 256 -8.66 -19.31 -2.65
C GLU A 256 -8.63 -20.58 -3.52
N ASN A 257 -7.63 -20.68 -4.40
CA ASN A 257 -7.43 -21.85 -5.26
C ASN A 257 -5.92 -22.13 -5.41
N PRO A 258 -5.26 -22.67 -4.36
CA PRO A 258 -3.81 -22.73 -4.28
C PRO A 258 -3.20 -23.76 -5.24
N SER A 259 -2.35 -23.28 -6.14
CA SER A 259 -1.49 -24.12 -6.99
C SER A 259 -0.35 -24.77 -6.22
N GLU A 260 0.38 -25.68 -6.84
CA GLU A 260 1.58 -26.27 -6.24
C GLU A 260 2.72 -25.23 -6.05
N SER A 261 2.81 -24.25 -6.96
CA SER A 261 3.77 -23.16 -6.81
C SER A 261 3.41 -22.21 -5.65
N PHE A 262 2.13 -21.91 -5.44
CA PHE A 262 1.71 -21.10 -4.29
C PHE A 262 1.91 -21.86 -2.97
N LYS A 263 1.56 -23.16 -2.89
CA LYS A 263 1.87 -24.00 -1.72
C LYS A 263 3.37 -24.04 -1.41
N THR A 264 4.21 -23.95 -2.44
CA THR A 264 5.66 -23.85 -2.26
C THR A 264 6.04 -22.52 -1.59
N ILE A 265 5.37 -21.41 -1.93
CA ILE A 265 5.58 -20.11 -1.28
C ILE A 265 5.12 -20.20 0.18
N GLU A 266 3.95 -20.75 0.46
CA GLU A 266 3.46 -20.95 1.84
C GLU A 266 4.44 -21.79 2.69
N GLU A 267 5.00 -22.85 2.12
CA GLU A 267 6.01 -23.67 2.81
C GLU A 267 7.31 -22.89 3.09
N MET A 268 7.71 -21.97 2.21
CA MET A 268 8.88 -21.11 2.44
C MET A 268 8.70 -20.13 3.60
N VAL A 269 7.46 -19.77 3.94
CA VAL A 269 7.15 -18.74 4.94
C VAL A 269 6.48 -19.26 6.22
N LYS A 270 6.22 -20.56 6.32
CA LYS A 270 5.47 -21.20 7.42
C LYS A 270 6.02 -20.92 8.84
N ASP A 271 7.30 -20.63 8.95
CA ASP A 271 7.98 -20.34 10.23
C ASP A 271 8.31 -18.84 10.38
N ARG A 272 7.63 -17.97 9.62
CA ARG A 272 7.88 -16.53 9.57
C ARG A 272 6.57 -15.77 9.79
N GLU A 273 6.61 -14.74 10.60
CA GLU A 273 5.47 -13.82 10.76
C GLU A 273 5.17 -13.12 9.43
N HIS A 274 3.95 -13.31 8.90
CA HIS A 274 3.60 -12.78 7.59
C HIS A 274 2.09 -12.54 7.41
N THR A 275 1.77 -11.76 6.39
CA THR A 275 0.40 -11.51 5.91
C THR A 275 0.40 -11.43 4.39
N PHE A 276 -0.60 -12.02 3.75
CA PHE A 276 -0.82 -11.92 2.31
C PHE A 276 -1.98 -10.96 2.01
N PHE A 277 -1.79 -10.14 0.97
CA PHE A 277 -2.82 -9.25 0.43
C PHE A 277 -3.05 -9.54 -1.06
N GLY A 278 -4.32 -9.62 -1.44
CA GLY A 278 -4.78 -9.72 -2.81
C GLY A 278 -5.89 -8.72 -3.11
N GLY A 279 -6.31 -8.62 -4.37
CA GLY A 279 -7.45 -7.86 -4.88
C GLY A 279 -8.33 -8.75 -5.76
N HIS A 280 -8.56 -8.35 -7.03
CA HIS A 280 -9.15 -9.15 -8.10
C HIS A 280 -10.64 -9.51 -7.93
N LEU A 281 -11.05 -9.91 -6.73
CA LEU A 281 -12.41 -10.40 -6.48
C LEU A 281 -13.41 -9.27 -6.23
N HIS A 282 -12.93 -8.03 -6.08
CA HIS A 282 -13.73 -6.82 -5.87
C HIS A 282 -14.69 -6.90 -4.69
N TYR A 283 -14.31 -7.61 -3.63
CA TYR A 283 -14.94 -7.59 -2.32
C TYR A 283 -13.90 -7.78 -1.23
N TYR A 284 -14.19 -7.28 -0.05
CA TYR A 284 -13.32 -7.50 1.10
C TYR A 284 -13.59 -8.86 1.74
N ASP A 285 -12.54 -9.62 1.96
CA ASP A 285 -12.60 -10.87 2.72
C ASP A 285 -11.36 -11.06 3.59
N TYR A 286 -11.49 -11.88 4.62
CA TYR A 286 -10.45 -12.16 5.59
C TYR A 286 -10.43 -13.64 5.94
N ASP A 287 -9.29 -14.27 5.74
CA ASP A 287 -9.01 -15.63 6.12
C ASP A 287 -7.88 -15.72 7.14
N ASN A 288 -8.03 -16.65 8.08
CA ASN A 288 -6.94 -17.06 8.95
C ASN A 288 -6.60 -18.52 8.68
N ILE A 289 -5.50 -18.75 7.98
CA ILE A 289 -5.03 -20.07 7.59
C ILE A 289 -3.78 -20.41 8.40
N ASN A 290 -3.86 -21.43 9.24
CA ASN A 290 -2.77 -21.89 10.10
C ASN A 290 -2.20 -20.81 11.04
N GLY A 291 -3.00 -19.79 11.39
CA GLY A 291 -2.60 -18.70 12.28
C GLY A 291 -2.07 -17.46 11.55
N TYR A 292 -1.97 -17.49 10.23
CA TYR A 292 -1.55 -16.37 9.39
C TYR A 292 -2.73 -15.74 8.67
N GLU A 293 -2.62 -14.45 8.37
CA GLU A 293 -3.70 -13.65 7.82
C GLU A 293 -3.56 -13.52 6.30
N TYR A 294 -4.66 -13.77 5.59
CA TYR A 294 -4.83 -13.65 4.16
C TYR A 294 -6.00 -12.70 3.92
N ILE A 295 -5.77 -11.63 3.19
CA ILE A 295 -6.72 -10.54 3.07
C ILE A 295 -6.97 -10.22 1.60
N THR A 296 -8.21 -10.40 1.19
CA THR A 296 -8.68 -9.89 -0.11
C THR A 296 -9.20 -8.47 0.09
N MET A 297 -8.60 -7.53 -0.62
CA MET A 297 -9.00 -6.13 -0.57
C MET A 297 -10.28 -5.91 -1.39
N GLY A 298 -11.22 -5.18 -0.83
CA GLY A 298 -12.32 -4.60 -1.60
C GLY A 298 -11.81 -3.50 -2.54
N PRO A 299 -12.58 -3.10 -3.54
CA PRO A 299 -12.14 -2.15 -4.55
C PRO A 299 -12.05 -0.71 -4.02
N ALA A 300 -11.44 0.14 -4.82
CA ALA A 300 -11.48 1.59 -4.69
C ALA A 300 -11.96 2.22 -6.01
N GLY A 301 -13.12 1.74 -6.49
CA GLY A 301 -13.76 2.20 -7.72
C GLY A 301 -14.07 1.12 -8.74
N ALA A 302 -13.53 -0.09 -8.64
CA ALA A 302 -13.94 -1.21 -9.48
C ALA A 302 -15.37 -1.68 -9.15
N SER A 303 -16.00 -2.40 -10.08
CA SER A 303 -17.36 -2.93 -9.85
C SER A 303 -17.35 -4.05 -8.82
N PHE A 304 -18.40 -4.16 -8.05
CA PHE A 304 -18.61 -5.32 -7.19
C PHE A 304 -19.07 -6.53 -8.03
N HIS A 305 -18.45 -7.68 -7.81
CA HIS A 305 -18.77 -8.90 -8.54
C HIS A 305 -19.72 -9.82 -7.78
N HIS A 306 -19.92 -9.59 -6.48
CA HIS A 306 -20.75 -10.40 -5.61
C HIS A 306 -21.67 -9.51 -4.77
N ASP A 307 -22.78 -10.08 -4.28
CA ASP A 307 -23.59 -9.42 -3.27
C ASP A 307 -23.15 -9.87 -1.87
N GLY A 308 -22.95 -8.93 -0.98
CA GLY A 308 -22.57 -9.29 0.39
C GLY A 308 -21.93 -8.17 1.20
N PRO A 309 -21.60 -8.44 2.46
CA PRO A 309 -21.04 -7.44 3.38
C PRO A 309 -19.63 -6.98 3.01
N GLY A 310 -18.93 -7.75 2.17
CA GLY A 310 -17.61 -7.37 1.64
C GLY A 310 -17.64 -6.35 0.50
N ASN A 311 -18.84 -5.99 -0.01
CA ASN A 311 -19.01 -4.99 -1.07
C ASN A 311 -18.82 -3.58 -0.50
N VAL A 312 -17.59 -3.15 -0.39
CA VAL A 312 -17.22 -1.85 0.17
C VAL A 312 -16.05 -1.24 -0.59
N ASP A 313 -16.24 -0.02 -1.10
CA ASP A 313 -15.10 0.81 -1.51
C ASP A 313 -14.36 1.28 -0.26
N HIS A 314 -13.10 0.90 -0.12
CA HIS A 314 -12.35 1.20 1.09
C HIS A 314 -10.85 1.38 0.83
N VAL A 315 -10.17 1.91 1.82
CA VAL A 315 -8.73 1.80 1.98
C VAL A 315 -8.44 1.08 3.29
N MET A 316 -7.37 0.31 3.34
CA MET A 316 -6.92 -0.26 4.60
C MET A 316 -5.82 0.60 5.21
N TRP A 317 -5.96 0.91 6.48
CA TRP A 317 -4.95 1.57 7.30
C TRP A 317 -4.21 0.54 8.13
N VAL A 318 -2.91 0.47 7.96
CA VAL A 318 -2.06 -0.45 8.71
C VAL A 318 -1.13 0.35 9.62
N THR A 319 -1.18 0.07 10.91
CA THR A 319 -0.17 0.52 11.88
C THR A 319 0.72 -0.66 12.21
N MET A 320 1.95 -0.65 11.72
CA MET A 320 2.94 -1.66 12.08
C MET A 320 3.49 -1.37 13.46
N THR A 321 3.27 -2.28 14.40
CA THR A 321 3.79 -2.20 15.77
C THR A 321 4.90 -3.23 15.99
N LYS A 322 5.57 -3.19 17.13
CA LYS A 322 6.54 -4.22 17.51
C LYS A 322 5.92 -5.61 17.69
N ASP A 323 4.61 -5.66 17.99
CA ASP A 323 3.87 -6.90 18.24
C ASP A 323 3.11 -7.38 16.98
N GLY A 324 3.36 -6.78 15.81
CA GLY A 324 2.71 -7.08 14.55
C GLY A 324 1.81 -5.94 14.03
N PRO A 325 1.17 -6.12 12.87
CA PRO A 325 0.30 -5.12 12.27
C PRO A 325 -1.03 -4.99 13.03
N GLN A 326 -1.51 -3.74 13.10
CA GLN A 326 -2.88 -3.42 13.48
C GLN A 326 -3.56 -2.84 12.25
N MET A 327 -4.59 -3.50 11.77
CA MET A 327 -5.23 -3.20 10.50
C MET A 327 -6.66 -2.74 10.72
N GLY A 328 -7.08 -1.73 9.98
CA GLY A 328 -8.44 -1.21 10.02
C GLY A 328 -8.91 -0.79 8.64
N ASN A 329 -10.07 -1.27 8.23
CA ASN A 329 -10.71 -0.85 7.01
C ASN A 329 -11.43 0.49 7.23
N ILE A 330 -11.21 1.42 6.32
CA ILE A 330 -11.82 2.74 6.30
C ILE A 330 -12.67 2.82 5.03
N ALA A 331 -13.98 2.65 5.16
CA ALA A 331 -14.88 2.80 4.04
C ALA A 331 -14.80 4.22 3.49
N LEU A 332 -14.76 4.34 2.17
CA LEU A 332 -14.80 5.65 1.51
C LEU A 332 -16.10 6.37 1.88
N LYS A 333 -16.11 7.70 1.87
CA LYS A 333 -17.17 8.57 2.40
C LYS A 333 -17.31 8.57 3.93
N GLY A 334 -16.45 7.84 4.67
CA GLY A 334 -16.37 7.91 6.12
C GLY A 334 -15.39 8.96 6.66
N ILE A 335 -14.55 9.53 5.83
CA ILE A 335 -13.55 10.53 6.19
C ILE A 335 -13.83 11.84 5.46
N PHE A 336 -13.75 12.94 6.16
CA PHE A 336 -13.90 14.28 5.61
C PHE A 336 -12.96 15.28 6.31
N ASP A 337 -12.69 16.41 5.67
CA ASP A 337 -11.78 17.41 6.21
C ASP A 337 -12.41 18.24 7.36
N ARG A 338 -11.60 19.10 7.99
CA ARG A 338 -12.04 19.95 9.11
C ARG A 338 -13.13 20.97 8.78
N LYS A 339 -13.45 21.18 7.50
CA LYS A 339 -14.53 22.10 7.08
C LYS A 339 -15.90 21.44 7.17
N GLY A 340 -15.96 20.11 7.31
CA GLY A 340 -17.20 19.34 7.42
C GLY A 340 -17.48 18.52 6.17
N LEU A 341 -18.67 17.90 6.17
CA LEU A 341 -19.13 17.06 5.07
C LEU A 341 -19.40 17.89 3.82
N ASP A 342 -18.88 17.46 2.69
CA ASP A 342 -19.25 17.99 1.38
C ASP A 342 -20.65 17.45 1.01
N PRO A 343 -21.66 18.31 0.84
CA PRO A 343 -23.01 17.86 0.50
C PRO A 343 -23.11 17.16 -0.87
N GLU A 344 -22.20 17.45 -1.79
CA GLU A 344 -22.16 16.82 -3.12
C GLU A 344 -21.70 15.37 -3.02
N LEU A 345 -20.72 15.07 -2.16
CA LEU A 345 -20.17 13.74 -1.97
C LEU A 345 -20.97 12.87 -0.98
N PHE A 346 -21.43 13.46 0.12
CA PHE A 346 -22.03 12.74 1.23
C PHE A 346 -23.58 12.84 1.27
N GLY A 347 -24.16 13.69 0.41
CA GLY A 347 -25.59 13.99 0.45
C GLY A 347 -25.99 14.82 1.67
N ALA A 348 -27.30 15.07 1.82
CA ALA A 348 -27.82 15.71 3.02
C ALA A 348 -27.71 14.75 4.21
N TYR A 349 -26.91 15.11 5.20
CA TYR A 349 -26.77 14.34 6.44
C TYR A 349 -28.10 14.44 7.25
N ASP A 350 -28.90 13.37 7.21
CA ASP A 350 -30.13 13.30 8.00
C ASP A 350 -29.81 12.81 9.42
N ARG A 351 -29.86 13.74 10.38
CA ARG A 351 -29.67 13.44 11.81
C ARG A 351 -30.83 12.67 12.47
N LYS A 352 -31.86 12.27 11.71
CA LYS A 352 -33.02 11.60 12.26
C LYS A 352 -32.83 10.11 12.59
N GLY A 353 -31.63 9.61 12.54
CA GLY A 353 -31.30 8.19 12.74
C GLY A 353 -30.48 7.85 13.99
N TYR A 354 -30.41 8.74 14.99
CA TYR A 354 -29.83 8.43 16.32
C TYR A 354 -30.90 8.41 17.38
#